data_4cd802591d56d595fdbb5b27d8a53edc
#
_entry.id   4cd802591d56d595fdbb5b27d8a53edc
#
_cell.length_a   1.000
_cell.length_b   1.000
_cell.length_c   1.000
_cell.angle_alpha   90.00
_cell.angle_beta   90.00
_cell.angle_gamma   90.00
#
_symmetry.space_group_name_H-M   'P 1'
#
loop_
_entity.id
_entity.type
_entity.pdbx_description
1 polymer ?
#
loop_
_entity_poly.entity_id
_entity_poly.type
_entity_poly.pdbx_seq_one_letter_code
_entity_poly.pdbx_strand_id
1 'polypeptide(L)'
;MQRIREVAHRSIPKGGHAHLYGSYARGDAHQGSDWDILILLDKDNLEQTDFDQVSYPFILLGCDIGEEINPIMYTKKEWESYKITPFYENVTRDSINLV
;
A
#
# COMPACT_ATOMS: atom_id res chain seq x y z
N MET A 1 -11.17 2.99 -6.98
CA MET A 1 -10.55 3.71 -5.85
C MET A 1 -11.31 3.55 -4.53
N GLN A 2 -12.62 3.69 -4.54
CA GLN A 2 -13.41 3.57 -3.31
C GLN A 2 -13.28 2.18 -2.65
N ARG A 3 -13.29 1.12 -3.44
CA ARG A 3 -13.16 -0.24 -2.89
C ARG A 3 -11.78 -0.46 -2.26
N ILE A 4 -10.74 0.15 -2.85
CA ILE A 4 -9.40 0.08 -2.27
C ILE A 4 -9.37 0.78 -0.91
N ARG A 5 -10.03 1.95 -0.79
CA ARG A 5 -10.14 2.63 0.49
C ARG A 5 -10.90 1.82 1.53
N GLU A 6 -11.96 1.14 1.11
CA GLU A 6 -12.74 0.29 2.00
C GLU A 6 -11.90 -0.85 2.55
N VAL A 7 -11.10 -1.51 1.69
CA VAL A 7 -10.20 -2.58 2.14
C VAL A 7 -9.15 -2.00 3.10
N ALA A 8 -8.60 -0.82 2.80
CA ALA A 8 -7.63 -0.18 3.68
C ALA A 8 -8.22 0.07 5.07
N HIS A 9 -9.41 0.67 5.13
CA HIS A 9 -10.05 0.95 6.41
C HIS A 9 -10.38 -0.32 7.21
N ARG A 10 -10.73 -1.39 6.51
CA ARG A 10 -11.08 -2.66 7.16
C ARG A 10 -9.87 -3.46 7.61
N SER A 11 -8.78 -3.41 6.85
CA SER A 11 -7.65 -4.33 7.01
C SER A 11 -6.45 -3.74 7.76
N ILE A 12 -6.24 -2.42 7.68
CA ILE A 12 -5.08 -1.79 8.32
C ILE A 12 -5.36 -1.65 9.82
N PRO A 13 -4.49 -2.20 10.68
CA PRO A 13 -4.70 -2.09 12.13
C PRO A 13 -4.44 -0.67 12.61
N LYS A 14 -4.92 -0.37 13.81
CA LYS A 14 -4.73 0.93 14.46
C LYS A 14 -3.25 1.28 14.51
N GLY A 15 -2.92 2.52 14.15
CA GLY A 15 -1.54 2.99 14.09
C GLY A 15 -0.85 2.73 12.76
N GLY A 16 -1.46 1.89 11.91
CA GLY A 16 -0.93 1.63 10.58
C GLY A 16 -1.44 2.63 9.56
N HIS A 17 -0.81 2.65 8.39
CA HIS A 17 -1.17 3.52 7.28
C HIS A 17 -1.07 2.78 5.96
N ALA A 18 -1.85 3.24 4.99
CA ALA A 18 -1.76 2.76 3.62
C ALA A 18 -1.79 3.95 2.67
N HIS A 19 -0.94 3.89 1.65
CA HIS A 19 -0.80 4.96 0.65
C HIS A 19 -0.85 4.34 -0.74
N LEU A 20 -1.53 5.02 -1.66
CA LEU A 20 -1.46 4.72 -3.08
C LEU A 20 -0.29 5.49 -3.67
N TYR A 21 0.56 4.81 -4.45
CA TYR A 21 1.66 5.48 -5.15
C TYR A 21 1.71 4.96 -6.60
N GLY A 22 2.71 5.38 -7.36
CA GLY A 22 2.84 4.95 -8.74
C GLY A 22 1.91 5.67 -9.69
N SER A 23 1.64 5.07 -10.86
CA SER A 23 0.94 5.74 -11.94
C SER A 23 -0.48 6.17 -11.60
N TYR A 24 -1.22 5.38 -10.82
CA TYR A 24 -2.57 5.76 -10.42
C TYR A 24 -2.56 6.98 -9.49
N ALA A 25 -1.55 7.10 -8.63
CA ALA A 25 -1.43 8.26 -7.75
C ALA A 25 -1.03 9.51 -8.52
N ARG A 26 -0.17 9.36 -9.54
CA ARG A 26 0.29 10.49 -10.37
C ARG A 26 -0.75 10.94 -11.40
N GLY A 27 -1.77 10.12 -11.68
CA GLY A 27 -2.77 10.43 -12.68
C GLY A 27 -2.35 10.09 -14.11
N ASP A 28 -1.29 9.31 -14.29
CA ASP A 28 -0.82 8.89 -15.62
C ASP A 28 -1.01 7.39 -15.88
N ALA A 29 -1.92 6.76 -15.13
CA ALA A 29 -2.25 5.36 -15.33
C ALA A 29 -2.94 5.12 -16.66
N HIS A 30 -2.70 3.95 -17.23
CA HIS A 30 -3.35 3.51 -18.45
C HIS A 30 -3.88 2.09 -18.26
N GLN A 31 -4.57 1.57 -19.28
CA GLN A 31 -5.07 0.20 -19.21
C GLN A 31 -3.91 -0.76 -18.95
N GLY A 32 -4.07 -1.64 -17.96
CA GLY A 32 -3.04 -2.57 -17.58
C GLY A 32 -2.07 -2.06 -16.51
N SER A 33 -2.22 -0.79 -16.08
CA SER A 33 -1.42 -0.27 -14.96
C SER A 33 -1.79 -0.97 -13.66
N ASP A 34 -0.80 -1.17 -12.80
CA ASP A 34 -1.00 -1.77 -11.48
C ASP A 34 -1.36 -0.71 -10.44
N TRP A 35 -2.12 -1.13 -9.44
CA TRP A 35 -2.39 -0.30 -8.27
C TRP A 35 -1.32 -0.58 -7.23
N ASP A 36 -0.42 0.36 -7.00
CA ASP A 36 0.70 0.20 -6.07
C ASP A 36 0.32 0.74 -4.70
N ILE A 37 0.30 -0.14 -3.71
CA ILE A 37 -0.13 0.20 -2.34
C ILE A 37 1.04 0.01 -1.40
N LEU A 38 1.39 1.06 -0.65
CA LEU A 38 2.39 0.99 0.41
C LEU A 38 1.68 0.90 1.75
N ILE A 39 1.99 -0.13 2.53
CA ILE A 39 1.42 -0.35 3.84
C ILE A 39 2.51 -0.21 4.88
N LEU A 40 2.26 0.62 5.89
CA LEU A 40 3.20 0.85 7.00
C LEU A 40 2.52 0.42 8.30
N LEU A 41 3.14 -0.51 9.01
CA LEU A 41 2.62 -1.01 10.29
C LEU A 41 3.44 -0.48 11.46
N ASP A 42 2.75 -0.17 12.55
CA ASP A 42 3.38 0.34 13.77
C ASP A 42 3.73 -0.83 14.69
N LYS A 43 4.78 -1.55 14.33
CA LYS A 43 5.30 -2.68 15.10
C LYS A 43 6.78 -2.87 14.79
N ASP A 44 7.44 -3.67 15.61
CA ASP A 44 8.90 -3.85 15.48
C ASP A 44 9.29 -4.71 14.29
N ASN A 45 8.55 -5.79 14.03
CA ASN A 45 8.86 -6.72 12.95
C ASN A 45 7.57 -7.21 12.30
N LEU A 46 7.63 -7.44 10.99
CA LEU A 46 6.52 -8.05 10.26
C LEU A 46 6.50 -9.56 10.50
N GLU A 47 5.30 -10.12 10.57
CA GLU A 47 5.07 -11.55 10.75
C GLU A 47 4.21 -12.06 9.59
N GLN A 48 4.15 -13.37 9.43
CA GLN A 48 3.33 -13.98 8.38
C GLN A 48 1.86 -13.58 8.51
N THR A 49 1.36 -13.46 9.73
CA THR A 49 -0.04 -13.04 9.97
C THR A 49 -0.30 -11.63 9.45
N ASP A 50 0.70 -10.75 9.44
CA ASP A 50 0.53 -9.41 8.87
C ASP A 50 0.26 -9.49 7.37
N PHE A 51 0.99 -10.33 6.65
CA PHE A 51 0.76 -10.53 5.23
C PHE A 51 -0.62 -11.13 4.98
N ASP A 52 -1.03 -12.12 5.76
CA ASP A 52 -2.29 -12.80 5.59
C ASP A 52 -3.49 -11.90 5.90
N GLN A 53 -3.40 -11.06 6.91
CA GLN A 53 -4.52 -10.25 7.41
C GLN A 53 -4.54 -8.84 6.85
N VAL A 54 -3.41 -8.30 6.43
CA VAL A 54 -3.30 -6.90 6.01
C VAL A 54 -3.09 -6.77 4.51
N SER A 55 -2.05 -7.38 3.95
CA SER A 55 -1.78 -7.22 2.52
C SER A 55 -2.62 -8.12 1.63
N TYR A 56 -2.88 -9.35 2.05
CA TYR A 56 -3.63 -10.32 1.24
C TYR A 56 -5.04 -9.83 0.85
N PRO A 57 -5.80 -9.13 1.71
CA PRO A 57 -7.10 -8.58 1.31
C PRO A 57 -7.05 -7.68 0.08
N PHE A 58 -5.95 -6.94 -0.12
CA PHE A 58 -5.78 -6.13 -1.32
C PHE A 58 -5.59 -7.00 -2.57
N ILE A 59 -4.86 -8.11 -2.44
CA ILE A 59 -4.66 -9.05 -3.54
C ILE A 59 -5.99 -9.69 -3.93
N LEU A 60 -6.79 -10.09 -2.94
CA LEU A 60 -8.12 -10.64 -3.17
C LEU A 60 -9.04 -9.64 -3.86
N LEU A 61 -8.98 -8.38 -3.47
CA LEU A 61 -9.77 -7.34 -4.14
C LEU A 61 -9.37 -7.24 -5.61
N GLY A 62 -8.07 -7.27 -5.92
CA GLY A 62 -7.61 -7.26 -7.30
C GLY A 62 -8.18 -8.39 -8.13
N CYS A 63 -8.20 -9.60 -7.56
CA CYS A 63 -8.81 -10.75 -8.22
C CYS A 63 -10.30 -10.54 -8.46
N ASP A 64 -11.00 -9.94 -7.49
CA ASP A 64 -12.44 -9.72 -7.57
C ASP A 64 -12.83 -8.69 -8.63
N ILE A 65 -12.06 -7.63 -8.78
CA ILE A 65 -12.35 -6.55 -9.73
C ILE A 65 -11.61 -6.68 -11.06
N GLY A 66 -10.80 -7.72 -11.24
CA GLY A 66 -10.08 -7.96 -12.49
C GLY A 66 -8.93 -7.01 -12.74
N GLU A 67 -8.32 -6.47 -11.68
CA GLU A 67 -7.17 -5.57 -11.79
C GLU A 67 -6.03 -6.09 -10.93
N GLU A 68 -4.80 -5.66 -11.24
CA GLU A 68 -3.64 -6.05 -10.44
C GLU A 68 -3.38 -5.02 -9.36
N ILE A 69 -3.37 -5.49 -8.11
CA ILE A 69 -3.03 -4.67 -6.95
C ILE A 69 -1.77 -5.23 -6.32
N ASN A 70 -0.76 -4.40 -6.16
CA ASN A 70 0.55 -4.79 -5.64
C ASN A 70 0.77 -4.12 -4.28
N PRO A 71 0.39 -4.78 -3.18
CA PRO A 71 0.69 -4.25 -1.85
C PRO A 71 2.12 -4.59 -1.46
N ILE A 72 2.84 -3.60 -0.96
CA ILE A 72 4.12 -3.82 -0.30
C ILE A 72 3.98 -3.33 1.13
N MET A 73 4.64 -4.00 2.05
CA MET A 73 4.47 -3.73 3.47
C MET A 73 5.81 -3.62 4.17
N TYR A 74 5.93 -2.59 5.01
CA TYR A 74 7.08 -2.36 5.87
C TYR A 74 6.59 -1.97 7.26
N THR A 75 7.45 -2.12 8.26
CA THR A 75 7.21 -1.42 9.52
C THR A 75 7.56 0.05 9.31
N LYS A 76 7.01 0.93 10.12
CA LYS A 76 7.35 2.36 10.06
C LYS A 76 8.85 2.59 10.21
N LYS A 77 9.48 1.81 11.09
CA LYS A 77 10.91 1.90 11.33
C LYS A 77 11.73 1.49 10.09
N GLU A 78 11.34 0.40 9.43
CA GLU A 78 11.97 -0.01 8.19
C GLU A 78 11.85 1.06 7.11
N TRP A 79 10.67 1.63 6.97
CA TRP A 79 10.41 2.67 5.97
C TRP A 79 11.29 3.90 6.22
N GLU A 80 11.46 4.29 7.47
CA GLU A 80 12.34 5.40 7.84
C GLU A 80 13.77 5.18 7.38
N SER A 81 14.24 3.93 7.40
CA SER A 81 15.60 3.62 6.96
C SER A 81 15.81 3.83 5.45
N TYR A 82 14.73 3.96 4.68
CA TYR A 82 14.81 4.20 3.24
C TYR A 82 14.80 5.68 2.84
N LYS A 83 14.83 6.60 3.79
CA LYS A 83 14.73 8.05 3.55
C LYS A 83 15.67 8.59 2.49
N ILE A 84 16.85 8.02 2.37
CA ILE A 84 17.87 8.50 1.42
C ILE A 84 17.71 7.89 0.03
N THR A 85 16.72 7.02 -0.18
CA THR A 85 16.55 6.35 -1.47
C THR A 85 15.64 7.14 -2.39
N PRO A 86 15.85 7.05 -3.73
CA PRO A 86 14.94 7.66 -4.69
C PRO A 86 13.51 7.10 -4.57
N PHE A 87 13.37 5.83 -4.21
CA PHE A 87 12.06 5.21 -4.03
C PHE A 87 11.26 5.91 -2.94
N TYR A 88 11.88 6.16 -1.78
CA TYR A 88 11.24 6.88 -0.68
C TYR A 88 10.79 8.27 -1.13
N GLU A 89 11.66 9.00 -1.80
CA GLU A 89 11.37 10.34 -2.26
C GLU A 89 10.19 10.34 -3.24
N ASN A 90 10.21 9.44 -4.22
CA ASN A 90 9.16 9.35 -5.24
C ASN A 90 7.82 9.00 -4.62
N VAL A 91 7.78 8.03 -3.71
CA VAL A 91 6.56 7.62 -3.03
C VAL A 91 5.99 8.75 -2.19
N THR A 92 6.85 9.39 -1.39
CA THR A 92 6.43 10.48 -0.50
C THR A 92 5.86 11.66 -1.29
N ARG A 93 6.48 12.00 -2.43
CA ARG A 93 6.03 13.12 -3.25
C ARG A 93 4.67 12.86 -3.90
N ASP A 94 4.45 11.65 -4.41
CA ASP A 94 3.30 11.34 -5.26
C ASP A 94 2.16 10.63 -4.55
N SER A 95 2.36 10.14 -3.34
CA SER A 95 1.39 9.26 -2.70
C SER A 95 0.08 9.95 -2.30
N ILE A 96 -0.98 9.14 -2.32
CA ILE A 96 -2.31 9.54 -1.84
C ILE A 96 -2.60 8.69 -0.61
N ASN A 97 -2.96 9.35 0.49
CA ASN A 97 -3.28 8.66 1.73
C ASN A 97 -4.59 7.88 1.59
N LEU A 98 -4.57 6.60 1.92
CA LEU A 98 -5.78 5.76 1.91
C LEU A 98 -6.36 5.59 3.31
N VAL A 99 -5.48 5.54 4.31
CA VAL A 99 -5.89 5.46 5.71
C VAL A 99 -4.76 5.83 6.64
#